data_2ef585f58b2148ccf8673232e0761895
#
_entry.id   2ef585f58b2148ccf8673232e0761895
#
_cell.length_a   1.000
_cell.length_b   1.000
_cell.length_c   1.000
_cell.angle_alpha   90.00
_cell.angle_beta   90.00
_cell.angle_gamma   90.00
#
_symmetry.space_group_name_H-M   'P 1'
#
loop_
_entity.id
_entity.type
_entity.pdbx_description
1 polymer ?
#
loop_
_entity_poly.entity_id
_entity_poly.type
_entity_poly.pdbx_seq_one_letter_code
_entity_poly.pdbx_strand_id
1 'polypeptide(L)'
;VEDARNGSERPFVMPTQCPSCGTALVQEKEGDVDLRCPNKGLCPAQITERLAHVGARSALDVEGLGDESALAMTQPENDRDEVAAALVAGHSVTLEDGTVLTLEGGRELPHGEQITRAEELLPAPQAPALRTEAALFDLRAEDLRDVMVWKPVKKKGEETGDWKQVRYFWTKAYKPRKQRGQTVFEPIEPSASKGTEKMLAELDKAKSQPLARVLVALSIRHVGPTAARARPQKFLTQEALRPASVEE
;
A
#
# COMPACT_ATOMS: atom_id res chain seq x y z
N VAL A 1 -1.43 -28.11 22.50
CA VAL A 1 -0.74 -27.83 21.22
C VAL A 1 -0.10 -29.08 20.66
N GLU A 2 0.44 -30.02 21.53
CA GLU A 2 1.01 -31.27 21.07
C GLU A 2 -0.03 -32.23 20.50
N ASP A 3 -1.23 -32.23 21.06
CA ASP A 3 -2.36 -33.07 20.62
C ASP A 3 -2.90 -32.72 19.24
N ALA A 4 -2.53 -31.54 18.70
CA ALA A 4 -2.91 -31.11 17.37
C ALA A 4 -1.90 -31.53 16.28
N ARG A 5 -0.77 -32.11 16.64
CA ARG A 5 0.26 -32.56 15.69
C ARG A 5 -0.15 -33.90 15.06
N ASN A 6 -0.07 -33.94 13.74
CA ASN A 6 -0.43 -35.13 12.96
C ASN A 6 0.75 -35.73 12.17
N GLY A 7 1.98 -35.20 12.35
CA GLY A 7 3.20 -35.67 11.67
C GLY A 7 3.40 -35.04 10.28
N SER A 8 2.50 -34.13 9.82
CA SER A 8 2.65 -33.40 8.54
C SER A 8 3.33 -32.05 8.71
N GLU A 9 3.71 -31.72 9.95
CA GLU A 9 4.34 -30.44 10.24
C GLU A 9 5.70 -30.33 9.55
N ARG A 10 5.97 -29.17 9.00
CA ARG A 10 7.26 -28.83 8.39
C ARG A 10 7.99 -27.84 9.29
N PRO A 11 9.31 -27.95 9.46
CA PRO A 11 10.10 -26.95 10.14
C PRO A 11 9.90 -25.59 9.46
N PHE A 12 9.69 -24.55 10.26
CA PHE A 12 9.67 -23.19 9.73
C PHE A 12 11.09 -22.81 9.28
N VAL A 13 11.21 -22.40 8.03
CA VAL A 13 12.47 -21.91 7.47
C VAL A 13 12.40 -20.39 7.45
N MET A 14 13.30 -19.75 8.18
CA MET A 14 13.39 -18.29 8.23
C MET A 14 13.76 -17.76 6.85
N PRO A 15 13.03 -16.76 6.32
CA PRO A 15 13.40 -16.14 5.05
C PRO A 15 14.77 -15.45 5.16
N THR A 16 15.60 -15.57 4.15
CA THR A 16 16.91 -14.91 4.05
C THR A 16 16.85 -13.61 3.25
N GLN A 17 15.76 -13.39 2.53
CA GLN A 17 15.51 -12.20 1.72
C GLN A 17 14.21 -11.53 2.15
N CYS A 18 14.17 -10.20 2.00
CA CYS A 18 12.96 -9.42 2.24
C CYS A 18 11.88 -9.80 1.23
N PRO A 19 10.68 -10.20 1.66
CA PRO A 19 9.60 -10.60 0.74
C PRO A 19 9.09 -9.42 -0.14
N SER A 20 9.29 -8.18 0.32
CA SER A 20 8.84 -6.99 -0.43
C SER A 20 9.85 -6.47 -1.46
N CYS A 21 11.16 -6.53 -1.18
CA CYS A 21 12.16 -5.92 -2.05
C CYS A 21 13.34 -6.85 -2.42
N GLY A 22 13.33 -8.11 -2.00
CA GLY A 22 14.37 -9.10 -2.32
C GLY A 22 15.73 -8.85 -1.66
N THR A 23 15.92 -7.75 -0.92
CA THR A 23 17.19 -7.44 -0.24
C THR A 23 17.48 -8.48 0.84
N ALA A 24 18.73 -8.94 0.95
CA ALA A 24 19.14 -9.86 2.00
C ALA A 24 18.85 -9.30 3.39
N LEU A 25 18.21 -10.12 4.23
CA LEU A 25 17.92 -9.76 5.62
C LEU A 25 19.19 -9.88 6.47
N VAL A 26 19.33 -8.98 7.43
CA VAL A 26 20.50 -8.92 8.32
C VAL A 26 20.09 -8.81 9.77
N GLN A 27 20.94 -9.28 10.67
CA GLN A 27 20.89 -8.92 12.08
C GLN A 27 21.54 -7.55 12.25
N GLU A 28 20.89 -6.60 12.93
CA GLU A 28 21.47 -5.26 13.15
C GLU A 28 22.64 -5.30 14.16
N LYS A 29 22.58 -6.26 15.08
CA LYS A 29 23.62 -6.48 16.09
C LYS A 29 23.92 -7.96 16.20
N GLU A 30 25.14 -8.30 16.58
CA GLU A 30 25.52 -9.67 16.90
C GLU A 30 24.64 -10.20 18.05
N GLY A 31 24.01 -11.36 17.81
CA GLY A 31 23.10 -12.00 18.75
C GLY A 31 21.62 -11.53 18.66
N ASP A 32 21.29 -10.61 17.78
CA ASP A 32 19.88 -10.27 17.51
C ASP A 32 19.14 -11.52 16.97
N VAL A 33 17.95 -11.76 17.51
CA VAL A 33 17.06 -12.83 17.00
C VAL A 33 16.32 -12.34 15.75
N ASP A 34 16.10 -11.04 15.64
CA ASP A 34 15.35 -10.41 14.56
C ASP A 34 16.21 -10.29 13.29
N LEU A 35 15.65 -10.75 12.17
CA LEU A 35 16.17 -10.44 10.83
C LEU A 35 15.44 -9.23 10.27
N ARG A 36 16.19 -8.24 9.80
CA ARG A 36 15.65 -6.98 9.30
C ARG A 36 16.12 -6.65 7.89
N CYS A 37 15.27 -6.00 7.13
CA CYS A 37 15.61 -5.50 5.82
C CYS A 37 16.40 -4.18 5.96
N PRO A 38 17.68 -4.13 5.53
CA PRO A 38 18.49 -2.92 5.63
C PRO A 38 18.14 -1.85 4.58
N ASN A 39 17.33 -2.18 3.59
CA ASN A 39 16.91 -1.25 2.51
C ASN A 39 15.87 -0.24 3.01
N LYS A 40 16.25 0.62 3.94
CA LYS A 40 15.34 1.57 4.61
C LYS A 40 14.76 2.63 3.64
N GLY A 41 15.51 3.00 2.60
CA GLY A 41 15.14 4.07 1.68
C GLY A 41 14.26 3.64 0.50
N LEU A 42 14.32 2.37 0.09
CA LEU A 42 13.69 1.91 -1.15
C LEU A 42 12.81 0.65 -0.98
N CYS A 43 12.73 0.08 0.22
CA CYS A 43 11.84 -1.05 0.45
C CYS A 43 10.38 -0.60 0.46
N PRO A 44 9.53 -1.07 -0.48
CA PRO A 44 8.14 -0.61 -0.59
C PRO A 44 7.35 -0.81 0.71
N ALA A 45 7.45 -1.97 1.35
CA ALA A 45 6.74 -2.23 2.60
C ALA A 45 7.15 -1.24 3.72
N GLN A 46 8.45 -0.91 3.84
CA GLN A 46 8.90 0.06 4.85
C GLN A 46 8.43 1.48 4.53
N ILE A 47 8.34 1.86 3.25
CA ILE A 47 7.81 3.16 2.83
C ILE A 47 6.31 3.23 3.15
N THR A 48 5.55 2.17 2.85
CA THR A 48 4.12 2.07 3.19
C THR A 48 3.89 2.30 4.68
N GLU A 49 4.60 1.58 5.54
CA GLU A 49 4.49 1.69 6.99
C GLU A 49 4.84 3.09 7.51
N ARG A 50 5.90 3.71 6.95
CA ARG A 50 6.26 5.09 7.35
C ARG A 50 5.22 6.11 6.90
N LEU A 51 4.62 5.95 5.69
CA LEU A 51 3.54 6.82 5.24
C LEU A 51 2.30 6.69 6.14
N ALA A 52 1.88 5.47 6.45
CA ALA A 52 0.77 5.22 7.37
C ALA A 52 1.05 5.82 8.76
N HIS A 53 2.29 5.67 9.25
CA HIS A 53 2.71 6.27 10.52
C HIS A 53 2.67 7.80 10.50
N VAL A 54 3.09 8.45 9.42
CA VAL A 54 2.97 9.91 9.25
C VAL A 54 1.52 10.35 9.41
N GLY A 55 0.56 9.60 8.85
CA GLY A 55 -0.88 9.86 8.96
C GLY A 55 -1.47 9.60 10.34
N ALA A 56 -0.79 8.83 11.18
CA ALA A 56 -1.33 8.40 12.47
C ALA A 56 -1.66 9.56 13.42
N ARG A 57 -2.66 9.35 14.30
CA ARG A 57 -3.08 10.34 15.32
C ARG A 57 -1.96 10.80 16.24
N SER A 58 -1.02 9.93 16.55
CA SER A 58 0.16 10.23 17.37
C SER A 58 1.21 11.07 16.64
N ALA A 59 1.21 11.05 15.31
CA ALA A 59 2.11 11.80 14.44
C ALA A 59 1.41 13.05 13.88
N LEU A 60 1.18 13.16 12.58
CA LEU A 60 0.61 14.38 11.98
C LEU A 60 -0.92 14.39 11.92
N ASP A 61 -1.59 13.28 12.21
CA ASP A 61 -3.05 13.14 12.28
C ASP A 61 -3.75 13.54 10.97
N VAL A 62 -3.34 12.91 9.90
CA VAL A 62 -3.88 13.17 8.55
C VAL A 62 -5.03 12.20 8.28
N GLU A 63 -6.26 12.68 8.35
CA GLU A 63 -7.41 11.85 8.05
C GLU A 63 -7.40 11.40 6.58
N GLY A 64 -7.63 10.10 6.36
CA GLY A 64 -7.57 9.48 5.04
C GLY A 64 -6.18 8.96 4.64
N LEU A 65 -5.12 9.26 5.39
CA LEU A 65 -3.81 8.67 5.22
C LEU A 65 -3.61 7.56 6.27
N GLY A 66 -4.04 6.36 5.93
CA GLY A 66 -3.86 5.14 6.73
C GLY A 66 -3.24 4.03 5.89
N ASP A 67 -3.25 2.80 6.42
CA ASP A 67 -2.60 1.63 5.81
C ASP A 67 -3.05 1.39 4.36
N GLU A 68 -4.36 1.39 4.09
CA GLU A 68 -4.88 1.15 2.74
C GLU A 68 -4.47 2.23 1.74
N SER A 69 -4.53 3.52 2.12
CA SER A 69 -4.14 4.61 1.23
C SER A 69 -2.63 4.68 1.01
N ALA A 70 -1.84 4.40 2.04
CA ALA A 70 -0.39 4.27 1.93
C ALA A 70 -0.01 3.12 1.00
N LEU A 71 -0.66 1.95 1.16
CA LEU A 71 -0.46 0.78 0.30
C LEU A 71 -0.82 1.10 -1.16
N ALA A 72 -1.98 1.73 -1.39
CA ALA A 72 -2.41 2.10 -2.74
C ALA A 72 -1.44 3.07 -3.44
N MET A 73 -0.79 3.99 -2.70
CA MET A 73 0.20 4.92 -3.26
C MET A 73 1.55 4.27 -3.55
N THR A 74 1.96 3.29 -2.74
CA THR A 74 3.32 2.73 -2.79
C THR A 74 3.39 1.36 -3.45
N GLN A 75 2.33 0.57 -3.36
CA GLN A 75 2.25 -0.79 -3.85
C GLN A 75 0.86 -1.08 -4.46
N PRO A 76 0.45 -0.35 -5.51
CA PRO A 76 -0.89 -0.50 -6.11
C PRO A 76 -1.14 -1.92 -6.67
N GLU A 77 -0.09 -2.65 -6.98
CA GLU A 77 -0.14 -4.03 -7.48
C GLU A 77 0.05 -5.10 -6.39
N ASN A 78 -0.11 -4.73 -5.10
CA ASN A 78 0.13 -5.65 -3.98
C ASN A 78 -0.63 -6.99 -4.08
N ASP A 79 -1.85 -6.96 -4.60
CA ASP A 79 -2.72 -8.14 -4.68
C ASP A 79 -2.65 -8.81 -6.07
N ARG A 80 -1.68 -8.46 -6.93
CA ARG A 80 -1.59 -8.94 -8.31
C ARG A 80 -1.40 -10.45 -8.40
N ASP A 81 -0.58 -11.02 -7.53
CA ASP A 81 -0.32 -12.47 -7.50
C ASP A 81 -1.60 -13.25 -7.16
N GLU A 82 -2.39 -12.75 -6.19
CA GLU A 82 -3.69 -13.31 -5.83
C GLU A 82 -4.70 -13.21 -6.96
N VAL A 83 -4.68 -12.11 -7.72
CA VAL A 83 -5.52 -11.91 -8.91
C VAL A 83 -5.16 -12.90 -10.01
N ALA A 84 -3.87 -13.11 -10.28
CA ALA A 84 -3.40 -14.11 -11.23
C ALA A 84 -3.79 -15.54 -10.79
N ALA A 85 -3.61 -15.84 -9.49
CA ALA A 85 -4.03 -17.12 -8.92
C ALA A 85 -5.55 -17.34 -9.03
N ALA A 86 -6.37 -16.31 -8.86
CA ALA A 86 -7.82 -16.39 -9.05
C ALA A 86 -8.20 -16.73 -10.49
N LEU A 87 -7.54 -16.14 -11.50
CA LEU A 87 -7.72 -16.50 -12.91
C LEU A 87 -7.37 -17.97 -13.16
N VAL A 88 -6.27 -18.47 -12.60
CA VAL A 88 -5.88 -19.88 -12.68
C VAL A 88 -6.91 -20.79 -12.02
N ALA A 89 -7.51 -20.36 -10.90
CA ALA A 89 -8.59 -21.10 -10.24
C ALA A 89 -9.93 -21.10 -11.03
N GLY A 90 -10.02 -20.31 -12.10
CA GLY A 90 -11.21 -20.22 -12.95
C GLY A 90 -12.19 -19.13 -12.55
N HIS A 91 -11.76 -18.20 -11.68
CA HIS A 91 -12.50 -16.98 -11.36
C HIS A 91 -12.30 -15.90 -12.41
N SER A 92 -13.15 -14.88 -12.39
CA SER A 92 -13.09 -13.77 -13.33
C SER A 92 -12.46 -12.52 -12.71
N VAL A 93 -11.83 -11.69 -13.54
CA VAL A 93 -11.31 -10.38 -13.18
C VAL A 93 -11.99 -9.33 -14.05
N THR A 94 -12.63 -8.35 -13.43
CA THR A 94 -13.31 -7.25 -14.14
C THR A 94 -12.47 -6.00 -14.07
N LEU A 95 -12.06 -5.45 -15.20
CA LEU A 95 -11.36 -4.17 -15.31
C LEU A 95 -12.32 -2.99 -15.12
N GLU A 96 -11.78 -1.78 -14.94
CA GLU A 96 -12.57 -0.57 -14.70
C GLU A 96 -13.55 -0.26 -15.86
N ASP A 97 -13.15 -0.52 -17.10
CA ASP A 97 -13.94 -0.32 -18.32
C ASP A 97 -15.03 -1.37 -18.53
N GLY A 98 -15.11 -2.36 -17.64
CA GLY A 98 -16.05 -3.47 -17.69
C GLY A 98 -15.55 -4.66 -18.50
N THR A 99 -14.32 -4.65 -19.00
CA THR A 99 -13.70 -5.83 -19.62
C THR A 99 -13.59 -6.94 -18.59
N VAL A 100 -14.06 -8.13 -18.93
CA VAL A 100 -13.98 -9.32 -18.08
C VAL A 100 -12.88 -10.23 -18.59
N LEU A 101 -11.90 -10.51 -17.76
CA LEU A 101 -10.81 -11.42 -18.05
C LEU A 101 -11.11 -12.79 -17.45
N THR A 102 -10.87 -13.84 -18.23
CA THR A 102 -10.98 -15.24 -17.83
C THR A 102 -9.87 -16.03 -18.50
N LEU A 103 -9.31 -17.01 -17.79
CA LEU A 103 -8.27 -17.88 -18.35
C LEU A 103 -8.92 -19.10 -19.00
N GLU A 104 -9.10 -19.06 -20.33
CA GLU A 104 -9.63 -20.19 -21.08
C GLU A 104 -8.53 -21.23 -21.35
N GLY A 105 -8.87 -22.53 -21.25
CA GLY A 105 -7.97 -23.65 -21.56
C GLY A 105 -6.77 -23.81 -20.60
N GLY A 106 -6.71 -23.04 -19.51
CA GLY A 106 -5.57 -23.05 -18.58
C GLY A 106 -5.38 -24.35 -17.81
N ARG A 107 -6.44 -25.11 -17.57
CA ARG A 107 -6.41 -26.35 -16.73
C ARG A 107 -5.53 -27.47 -17.27
N GLU A 108 -5.21 -27.46 -18.55
CA GLU A 108 -4.38 -28.49 -19.20
C GLU A 108 -2.88 -28.16 -19.16
N LEU A 109 -2.50 -26.97 -18.74
CA LEU A 109 -1.12 -26.50 -18.69
C LEU A 109 -0.46 -26.82 -17.35
N PRO A 110 0.88 -26.95 -17.30
CA PRO A 110 1.62 -26.95 -16.05
C PRO A 110 1.35 -25.68 -15.22
N HIS A 111 1.30 -25.80 -13.91
CA HIS A 111 0.92 -24.69 -13.02
C HIS A 111 1.73 -23.40 -13.23
N GLY A 112 3.03 -23.49 -13.50
CA GLY A 112 3.88 -22.33 -13.80
C GLY A 112 3.47 -21.60 -15.09
N GLU A 113 3.08 -22.35 -16.13
CA GLU A 113 2.60 -21.77 -17.39
C GLU A 113 1.20 -21.14 -17.24
N GLN A 114 0.36 -21.69 -16.35
CA GLN A 114 -0.94 -21.11 -16.03
C GLN A 114 -0.78 -19.72 -15.40
N ILE A 115 0.12 -19.58 -14.44
CA ILE A 115 0.41 -18.29 -13.80
C ILE A 115 0.96 -17.29 -14.81
N THR A 116 1.92 -17.68 -15.65
CA THR A 116 2.47 -16.80 -16.70
C THR A 116 1.38 -16.29 -17.63
N ARG A 117 0.48 -17.18 -18.11
CA ARG A 117 -0.65 -16.77 -18.97
C ARG A 117 -1.65 -15.88 -18.24
N ALA A 118 -1.93 -16.15 -16.98
CA ALA A 118 -2.80 -15.29 -16.18
C ALA A 118 -2.20 -13.87 -16.04
N GLU A 119 -0.89 -13.77 -15.81
CA GLU A 119 -0.18 -12.49 -15.75
C GLU A 119 -0.21 -11.74 -17.10
N GLU A 120 -0.09 -12.43 -18.22
CA GLU A 120 -0.16 -11.85 -19.57
C GLU A 120 -1.54 -11.28 -19.91
N LEU A 121 -2.62 -11.80 -19.29
CA LEU A 121 -3.97 -11.27 -19.45
C LEU A 121 -4.19 -9.97 -18.68
N LEU A 122 -3.48 -9.77 -17.58
CA LEU A 122 -3.62 -8.58 -16.74
C LEU A 122 -2.99 -7.35 -17.42
N PRO A 123 -3.51 -6.14 -17.18
CA PRO A 123 -2.86 -4.91 -17.63
C PRO A 123 -1.41 -4.84 -17.15
N ALA A 124 -0.57 -4.10 -17.86
CA ALA A 124 0.81 -3.86 -17.44
C ALA A 124 0.84 -3.30 -16.00
N PRO A 125 1.77 -3.78 -15.15
CA PRO A 125 1.88 -3.29 -13.78
C PRO A 125 2.12 -1.77 -13.74
N GLN A 126 1.42 -1.08 -12.86
CA GLN A 126 1.59 0.35 -12.70
C GLN A 126 2.73 0.68 -11.74
N ALA A 127 3.39 1.80 -12.00
CA ALA A 127 4.38 2.33 -11.09
C ALA A 127 3.69 2.91 -9.83
N PRO A 128 4.35 2.86 -8.65
CA PRO A 128 3.83 3.51 -7.46
C PRO A 128 3.75 5.03 -7.65
N ALA A 129 2.68 5.64 -7.13
CA ALA A 129 2.52 7.09 -7.11
C ALA A 129 3.53 7.77 -6.17
N LEU A 130 3.90 7.09 -5.08
CA LEU A 130 4.94 7.53 -4.15
C LEU A 130 6.03 6.45 -4.01
N ARG A 131 7.28 6.87 -4.19
CA ARG A 131 8.47 6.03 -3.99
C ARG A 131 9.26 6.39 -2.74
N THR A 132 8.94 7.52 -2.11
CA THR A 132 9.55 7.99 -0.88
C THR A 132 8.54 8.82 -0.10
N GLU A 133 8.65 8.83 1.21
CA GLU A 133 7.83 9.67 2.08
C GLU A 133 8.08 11.18 1.90
N ALA A 134 9.23 11.57 1.37
CA ALA A 134 9.57 12.97 1.13
C ALA A 134 8.62 13.64 0.12
N ALA A 135 8.15 12.88 -0.89
CA ALA A 135 7.23 13.40 -1.91
C ALA A 135 5.78 13.56 -1.43
N LEU A 136 5.45 13.08 -0.22
CA LEU A 136 4.08 13.10 0.30
C LEU A 136 3.48 14.52 0.37
N PHE A 137 4.27 15.50 0.79
CA PHE A 137 3.80 16.88 0.98
C PHE A 137 3.75 17.72 -0.30
N ASP A 138 4.27 17.18 -1.41
CA ASP A 138 4.19 17.77 -2.75
C ASP A 138 3.09 17.12 -3.60
N LEU A 139 2.41 16.10 -3.04
CA LEU A 139 1.40 15.31 -3.72
C LEU A 139 0.18 16.17 -4.11
N ARG A 140 -0.27 16.02 -5.33
CA ARG A 140 -1.48 16.65 -5.89
C ARG A 140 -2.50 15.59 -6.28
N ALA A 141 -3.75 16.00 -6.41
CA ALA A 141 -4.82 15.10 -6.79
C ALA A 141 -4.54 14.40 -8.14
N GLU A 142 -3.96 15.11 -9.08
CA GLU A 142 -3.63 14.62 -10.42
C GLU A 142 -2.60 13.47 -10.38
N ASP A 143 -1.67 13.51 -9.44
CA ASP A 143 -0.63 12.47 -9.26
C ASP A 143 -1.25 11.12 -8.83
N LEU A 144 -2.48 11.17 -8.26
CA LEU A 144 -3.24 10.01 -7.80
C LEU A 144 -4.36 9.59 -8.77
N ARG A 145 -4.51 10.29 -9.92
CA ARG A 145 -5.65 10.10 -10.84
C ARG A 145 -5.77 8.66 -11.32
N ASP A 146 -4.67 8.06 -11.70
CA ASP A 146 -4.63 6.77 -12.37
C ASP A 146 -4.16 5.62 -11.47
N VAL A 147 -4.18 5.83 -10.15
CA VAL A 147 -3.87 4.77 -9.18
C VAL A 147 -5.02 3.77 -9.14
N MET A 148 -4.76 2.60 -9.69
CA MET A 148 -5.68 1.47 -9.71
C MET A 148 -5.26 0.45 -8.65
N VAL A 149 -6.24 -0.18 -8.02
CA VAL A 149 -6.00 -1.27 -7.07
C VAL A 149 -6.91 -2.45 -7.38
N TRP A 150 -6.50 -3.62 -6.98
CA TRP A 150 -7.30 -4.83 -7.05
C TRP A 150 -8.15 -4.96 -5.80
N LYS A 151 -9.43 -5.34 -5.98
CA LYS A 151 -10.32 -5.60 -4.84
C LYS A 151 -11.11 -6.88 -5.08
N PRO A 152 -11.24 -7.77 -4.08
CA PRO A 152 -12.08 -8.94 -4.19
C PRO A 152 -13.55 -8.53 -4.33
N VAL A 153 -14.29 -9.29 -5.13
CA VAL A 153 -15.74 -9.11 -5.29
C VAL A 153 -16.46 -9.82 -4.16
N LYS A 154 -17.29 -9.07 -3.42
CA LYS A 154 -18.11 -9.62 -2.33
C LYS A 154 -19.58 -9.66 -2.72
N LYS A 155 -20.25 -10.77 -2.39
CA LYS A 155 -21.69 -10.94 -2.53
C LYS A 155 -22.27 -11.34 -1.17
N LYS A 156 -23.20 -10.54 -0.65
CA LYS A 156 -23.77 -10.71 0.69
C LYS A 156 -22.75 -10.79 1.83
N GLY A 157 -21.60 -10.11 1.66
CA GLY A 157 -20.51 -10.08 2.65
C GLY A 157 -19.43 -11.16 2.46
N GLU A 158 -19.68 -12.19 1.66
CA GLU A 158 -18.72 -13.26 1.36
C GLU A 158 -17.97 -13.00 0.05
N GLU A 159 -16.70 -13.37 -0.01
CA GLU A 159 -15.88 -13.26 -1.21
C GLU A 159 -16.28 -14.33 -2.23
N THR A 160 -16.45 -13.91 -3.49
CA THR A 160 -16.85 -14.81 -4.58
C THR A 160 -15.64 -15.53 -5.21
N GLY A 161 -14.43 -15.11 -4.93
CA GLY A 161 -13.20 -15.50 -5.62
C GLY A 161 -12.91 -14.62 -6.84
N ASP A 162 -13.90 -13.88 -7.36
CA ASP A 162 -13.69 -12.94 -8.45
C ASP A 162 -13.03 -11.66 -7.95
N TRP A 163 -12.32 -10.99 -8.85
CA TRP A 163 -11.62 -9.73 -8.56
C TRP A 163 -12.08 -8.62 -9.50
N LYS A 164 -11.84 -7.39 -9.09
CA LYS A 164 -12.06 -6.20 -9.92
C LYS A 164 -10.97 -5.17 -9.72
N GLN A 165 -10.62 -4.49 -10.80
CA GLN A 165 -9.75 -3.33 -10.79
C GLN A 165 -10.59 -2.06 -10.55
N VAL A 166 -10.15 -1.19 -9.64
CA VAL A 166 -10.88 0.05 -9.29
C VAL A 166 -9.92 1.19 -9.07
N ARG A 167 -10.34 2.41 -9.43
CA ARG A 167 -9.65 3.63 -9.01
C ARG A 167 -9.75 3.78 -7.50
N TYR A 168 -8.63 4.06 -6.86
CA TYR A 168 -8.63 4.20 -5.41
C TYR A 168 -8.94 5.64 -4.95
N PHE A 169 -8.26 6.61 -5.54
CA PHE A 169 -8.32 8.01 -5.11
C PHE A 169 -9.31 8.86 -5.91
N TRP A 170 -9.74 8.38 -7.07
CA TRP A 170 -10.65 9.09 -7.95
C TRP A 170 -11.95 8.32 -8.16
N THR A 171 -12.98 9.00 -8.62
CA THR A 171 -14.23 8.37 -9.03
C THR A 171 -14.00 7.54 -10.29
N LYS A 172 -14.94 6.64 -10.57
CA LYS A 172 -14.85 5.76 -11.75
C LYS A 172 -14.80 6.59 -13.03
N ALA A 173 -14.01 6.14 -14.00
CA ALA A 173 -13.96 6.71 -15.34
C ALA A 173 -15.02 6.10 -16.29
N TYR A 174 -15.73 5.05 -15.85
CA TYR A 174 -16.76 4.37 -16.64
C TYR A 174 -18.03 4.17 -15.83
N LYS A 175 -19.18 4.39 -16.49
CA LYS A 175 -20.51 4.18 -15.92
C LYS A 175 -21.25 3.04 -16.65
N PRO A 176 -21.73 2.03 -15.93
CA PRO A 176 -22.55 0.98 -16.56
C PRO A 176 -23.91 1.53 -16.98
N ARG A 177 -24.29 1.26 -18.23
CA ARG A 177 -25.58 1.60 -18.80
C ARG A 177 -26.22 0.37 -19.47
N LYS A 178 -27.49 0.15 -19.25
CA LYS A 178 -28.22 -0.90 -19.97
C LYS A 178 -28.64 -0.42 -21.35
N GLN A 179 -28.18 -1.11 -22.39
CA GLN A 179 -28.55 -0.86 -23.77
C GLN A 179 -28.96 -2.18 -24.41
N ARG A 180 -30.19 -2.28 -24.89
CA ARG A 180 -30.77 -3.49 -25.54
C ARG A 180 -30.56 -4.78 -24.74
N GLY A 181 -30.69 -4.70 -23.39
CA GLY A 181 -30.54 -5.87 -22.52
C GLY A 181 -29.08 -6.20 -22.10
N GLN A 182 -28.08 -5.56 -22.72
CA GLN A 182 -26.66 -5.70 -22.38
C GLN A 182 -26.20 -4.53 -21.52
N THR A 183 -25.20 -4.77 -20.66
CA THR A 183 -24.54 -3.71 -19.91
C THR A 183 -23.35 -3.20 -20.74
N VAL A 184 -23.41 -1.93 -21.11
CA VAL A 184 -22.33 -1.21 -21.81
C VAL A 184 -21.70 -0.24 -20.81
N PHE A 185 -20.39 -0.10 -20.83
CA PHE A 185 -19.66 0.85 -19.99
C PHE A 185 -19.36 2.11 -20.81
N GLU A 186 -19.99 3.22 -20.44
CA GLU A 186 -19.77 4.52 -21.08
C GLU A 186 -18.68 5.29 -20.34
N PRO A 187 -17.69 5.89 -21.05
CA PRO A 187 -16.67 6.72 -20.41
C PRO A 187 -17.32 7.97 -19.81
N ILE A 188 -16.86 8.34 -18.63
CA ILE A 188 -17.24 9.58 -17.94
C ILE A 188 -15.96 10.27 -17.44
N GLU A 189 -16.02 11.59 -17.26
CA GLU A 189 -14.88 12.32 -16.70
C GLU A 189 -14.79 12.00 -15.19
N PRO A 190 -13.68 11.40 -14.73
CA PRO A 190 -13.47 11.13 -13.31
C PRO A 190 -13.10 12.42 -12.57
N SER A 191 -13.37 12.45 -11.27
CA SER A 191 -12.94 13.53 -10.37
C SER A 191 -12.28 12.95 -9.14
N ALA A 192 -11.48 13.74 -8.44
CA ALA A 192 -10.94 13.32 -7.15
C ALA A 192 -12.08 12.92 -6.20
N SER A 193 -11.91 11.84 -5.46
CA SER A 193 -12.90 11.44 -4.47
C SER A 193 -12.92 12.42 -3.30
N LYS A 194 -14.06 12.57 -2.63
CA LYS A 194 -14.16 13.41 -1.43
C LYS A 194 -13.15 13.00 -0.34
N GLY A 195 -12.83 11.70 -0.25
CA GLY A 195 -11.81 11.20 0.67
C GLY A 195 -10.42 11.70 0.28
N THR A 196 -10.10 11.71 -1.00
CA THR A 196 -8.82 12.22 -1.52
C THR A 196 -8.69 13.74 -1.32
N GLU A 197 -9.72 14.51 -1.64
CA GLU A 197 -9.74 15.95 -1.39
C GLU A 197 -9.52 16.27 0.08
N LYS A 198 -10.19 15.52 0.97
CA LYS A 198 -10.04 15.67 2.42
C LYS A 198 -8.62 15.31 2.86
N MET A 199 -8.07 14.19 2.43
CA MET A 199 -6.71 13.75 2.76
C MET A 199 -5.67 14.79 2.35
N LEU A 200 -5.78 15.35 1.14
CA LEU A 200 -4.86 16.39 0.66
C LEU A 200 -5.00 17.70 1.46
N ALA A 201 -6.21 18.08 1.82
CA ALA A 201 -6.44 19.24 2.70
C ALA A 201 -5.84 19.02 4.11
N GLU A 202 -5.95 17.82 4.66
CA GLU A 202 -5.32 17.48 5.95
C GLU A 202 -3.78 17.44 5.85
N LEU A 203 -3.22 16.98 4.71
CA LEU A 203 -1.77 17.05 4.45
C LEU A 203 -1.27 18.49 4.41
N ASP A 204 -2.04 19.40 3.82
CA ASP A 204 -1.67 20.83 3.80
C ASP A 204 -1.69 21.43 5.21
N LYS A 205 -2.71 21.14 6.01
CA LYS A 205 -2.75 21.51 7.43
C LYS A 205 -1.59 20.90 8.24
N ALA A 206 -1.19 19.68 7.92
CA ALA A 206 -0.10 18.99 8.61
C ALA A 206 1.25 19.72 8.48
N LYS A 207 1.45 20.53 7.44
CA LYS A 207 2.65 21.37 7.25
C LYS A 207 2.82 22.42 8.37
N SER A 208 1.75 22.76 9.07
CA SER A 208 1.76 23.70 10.22
C SER A 208 1.76 23.04 11.59
N GLN A 209 1.90 21.72 11.66
CA GLN A 209 1.90 20.99 12.93
C GLN A 209 3.13 21.32 13.78
N PRO A 210 3.01 21.32 15.13
CA PRO A 210 4.13 21.57 16.03
C PRO A 210 5.30 20.61 15.81
N LEU A 211 6.53 21.09 16.01
CA LEU A 211 7.77 20.32 15.87
C LEU A 211 7.73 18.96 16.58
N ALA A 212 7.10 18.89 17.75
CA ALA A 212 6.96 17.62 18.48
C ALA A 212 6.24 16.54 17.66
N ARG A 213 5.21 16.92 16.88
CA ARG A 213 4.47 15.99 16.02
C ARG A 213 5.30 15.58 14.81
N VAL A 214 6.05 16.50 14.24
CA VAL A 214 6.99 16.22 13.13
C VAL A 214 8.07 15.23 13.58
N LEU A 215 8.65 15.40 14.78
CA LEU A 215 9.64 14.49 15.34
C LEU A 215 9.08 13.06 15.53
N VAL A 216 7.81 12.94 15.95
CA VAL A 216 7.15 11.62 16.03
C VAL A 216 6.95 11.04 14.62
N ALA A 217 6.49 11.85 13.67
CA ALA A 217 6.25 11.42 12.30
C ALA A 217 7.51 10.90 11.58
N LEU A 218 8.68 11.43 11.94
CA LEU A 218 9.98 10.96 11.41
C LEU A 218 10.38 9.56 11.90
N SER A 219 9.60 8.94 12.80
CA SER A 219 9.85 7.58 13.33
C SER A 219 11.26 7.38 13.87
N ILE A 220 11.86 8.42 14.46
CA ILE A 220 13.20 8.36 15.04
C ILE A 220 13.18 7.39 16.22
N ARG A 221 14.07 6.39 16.18
CA ARG A 221 14.16 5.38 17.25
C ARG A 221 14.31 6.04 18.62
N HIS A 222 13.49 5.61 19.59
CA HIS A 222 13.40 6.15 20.96
C HIS A 222 12.86 7.57 21.08
N VAL A 223 12.38 8.19 20.01
CA VAL A 223 11.73 9.51 20.03
C VAL A 223 10.22 9.33 19.87
N GLY A 224 9.57 8.85 20.93
CA GLY A 224 8.11 8.77 21.00
C GLY A 224 7.49 10.12 21.44
N PRO A 225 6.14 10.19 21.58
CA PRO A 225 5.43 11.44 21.89
C PRO A 225 5.94 12.17 23.14
N THR A 226 6.36 11.44 24.17
CA THR A 226 6.89 12.03 25.43
C THR A 226 8.24 12.70 25.19
N ALA A 227 9.18 11.99 24.56
CA ALA A 227 10.51 12.54 24.26
C ALA A 227 10.43 13.68 23.24
N ALA A 228 9.54 13.57 22.25
CA ALA A 228 9.31 14.62 21.27
C ALA A 228 8.74 15.92 21.88
N ARG A 229 7.93 15.83 22.93
CA ARG A 229 7.38 17.00 23.63
C ARG A 229 8.39 17.66 24.55
N ALA A 230 9.33 16.93 25.12
CA ALA A 230 10.35 17.49 26.02
C ALA A 230 11.36 18.38 25.26
N ARG A 231 11.69 18.04 24.02
CA ARG A 231 12.68 18.78 23.21
C ARG A 231 12.24 20.16 22.72
N PRO A 232 10.98 20.38 22.25
CA PRO A 232 10.53 21.72 21.84
C PRO A 232 10.45 22.75 22.97
N GLN A 233 10.53 22.34 24.23
CA GLN A 233 10.65 23.32 25.35
C GLN A 233 11.98 24.09 25.29
N LYS A 234 13.02 23.48 24.71
CA LYS A 234 14.33 24.12 24.54
C LYS A 234 14.51 24.65 23.09
N PHE A 235 14.01 23.93 22.11
CA PHE A 235 14.13 24.26 20.69
C PHE A 235 12.73 24.41 20.07
N LEU A 236 12.30 25.63 19.83
CA LEU A 236 10.95 25.92 19.33
C LEU A 236 10.78 25.62 17.83
N THR A 237 11.87 25.59 17.08
CA THR A 237 11.86 25.36 15.62
C THR A 237 12.88 24.32 15.22
N GLN A 238 12.71 23.76 14.02
CA GLN A 238 13.65 22.83 13.44
C GLN A 238 15.02 23.50 13.16
N GLU A 239 15.01 24.76 12.77
CA GLU A 239 16.20 25.56 12.52
C GLU A 239 17.03 25.74 13.80
N ALA A 240 16.38 25.92 14.95
CA ALA A 240 17.06 26.01 16.24
C ALA A 240 17.60 24.66 16.72
N LEU A 241 16.92 23.55 16.38
CA LEU A 241 17.36 22.21 16.76
C LEU A 241 18.56 21.71 15.93
N ARG A 242 18.62 22.11 14.65
CA ARG A 242 19.60 21.60 13.69
C ARG A 242 21.06 21.83 14.07
N PRO A 243 21.48 23.00 14.60
CA PRO A 243 22.86 23.26 15.04
C PRO A 243 23.14 22.80 16.47
N ALA A 244 22.15 22.29 17.20
CA ALA A 244 22.33 21.92 18.61
C ALA A 244 23.35 20.77 18.78
N SER A 245 24.21 20.89 19.77
CA SER A 245 25.15 19.83 20.14
C SER A 245 24.46 18.72 20.95
N VAL A 246 25.12 17.57 21.10
CA VAL A 246 24.62 16.45 21.92
C VAL A 246 24.54 16.82 23.40
N GLU A 247 25.34 17.79 23.83
CA GLU A 247 25.39 18.27 25.24
C GLU A 247 24.28 19.28 25.56
N GLU A 248 23.66 19.88 24.55
CA GLU A 248 22.52 20.79 24.67
C GLU A 248 21.19 20.03 24.65
#